data_407a97c2f8a89e78ecfc64aef1a55162
#
_entry.id   407a97c2f8a89e78ecfc64aef1a55162
#
_cell.length_a   1.000
_cell.length_b   1.000
_cell.length_c   1.000
_cell.angle_alpha   90.00
_cell.angle_beta   90.00
_cell.angle_gamma   90.00
#
_symmetry.space_group_name_H-M   'P 1'
#
loop_
_entity.id
_entity.type
_entity.pdbx_description
1 polymer ?
#
loop_
_entity_poly.entity_id
_entity_poly.type
_entity_poly.pdbx_seq_one_letter_code
_entity_poly.pdbx_strand_id
1 'polypeptide(L)'
;NKKYSYKYISEKIKYIQSKIKKNSVILVVASNNVESIIGYMSFIRSKNISVLLDKSFKVEYVNKIIKKYKPNYIFSPEGYFNWQTKFQKIISGKDYILVRTHYKRYKNINGKNLLLLSTSGTTQNPKFVRLSNLNLTTNTKSIIEYLNIDSKQITITTMPMAYSYGLSIINSHLHAGSKIIVNNNS
;
A
#
# COMPACT_ATOMS: atom_id res chain seq x y z
N ASN A 1 -1.59 -10.91 20.86
CA ASN A 1 -2.55 -10.18 20.02
C ASN A 1 -2.49 -8.68 20.33
N LYS A 2 -1.87 -7.87 19.45
CA LYS A 2 -1.88 -6.41 19.58
C LYS A 2 -3.18 -5.85 19.00
N LYS A 3 -3.80 -4.90 19.72
CA LYS A 3 -4.96 -4.14 19.25
C LYS A 3 -4.52 -2.72 18.88
N TYR A 4 -5.01 -2.21 17.76
CA TYR A 4 -4.74 -0.87 17.28
C TYR A 4 -6.06 -0.13 17.08
N SER A 5 -6.19 1.05 17.68
CA SER A 5 -7.36 1.90 17.50
C SER A 5 -7.30 2.65 16.18
N TYR A 6 -8.44 3.06 15.64
CA TYR A 6 -8.51 3.95 14.47
C TYR A 6 -7.77 5.27 14.70
N LYS A 7 -7.80 5.79 15.94
CA LYS A 7 -7.03 6.98 16.34
C LYS A 7 -5.54 6.75 16.14
N TYR A 8 -4.98 5.65 16.66
CA TYR A 8 -3.57 5.29 16.48
C TYR A 8 -3.20 5.17 14.99
N ILE A 9 -4.03 4.48 14.19
CA ILE A 9 -3.82 4.33 12.74
C ILE A 9 -3.81 5.69 12.06
N SER A 10 -4.76 6.58 12.39
CA SER A 10 -4.84 7.93 11.83
C SER A 10 -3.60 8.78 12.16
N GLU A 11 -3.10 8.73 13.37
CA GLU A 11 -1.88 9.42 13.79
C GLU A 11 -0.65 8.92 13.02
N LYS A 12 -0.51 7.61 12.86
CA LYS A 12 0.57 7.00 12.06
C LYS A 12 0.48 7.38 10.58
N ILE A 13 -0.71 7.41 10.00
CA ILE A 13 -0.94 7.89 8.63
C ILE A 13 -0.45 9.33 8.48
N LYS A 14 -0.86 10.25 9.37
CA LYS A 14 -0.44 11.65 9.35
C LYS A 14 1.08 11.78 9.47
N TYR A 15 1.70 11.00 10.36
CA TYR A 15 3.15 10.97 10.53
C TYR A 15 3.87 10.56 9.24
N ILE A 16 3.46 9.47 8.59
CA ILE A 16 4.08 9.03 7.33
C ILE A 16 3.87 10.09 6.25
N GLN A 17 2.67 10.67 6.14
CA GLN A 17 2.36 11.71 5.17
C GLN A 17 3.24 12.95 5.34
N SER A 18 3.61 13.33 6.56
CA SER A 18 4.51 14.46 6.81
C SER A 18 5.94 14.24 6.31
N LYS A 19 6.34 12.98 6.08
CA LYS A 19 7.69 12.60 5.63
C LYS A 19 7.81 12.46 4.12
N ILE A 20 6.71 12.47 3.38
CA ILE A 20 6.70 12.30 1.92
C ILE A 20 6.25 13.59 1.22
N LYS A 21 6.82 13.83 0.06
CA LYS A 21 6.42 14.96 -0.79
C LYS A 21 5.25 14.54 -1.69
N LYS A 22 4.32 15.45 -1.96
CA LYS A 22 3.24 15.26 -2.95
C LYS A 22 3.82 15.05 -4.35
N ASN A 23 3.02 14.49 -5.25
CA ASN A 23 3.40 14.20 -6.64
C ASN A 23 4.63 13.26 -6.71
N SER A 24 4.64 12.25 -5.89
CA SER A 24 5.68 11.22 -5.85
C SER A 24 5.13 9.87 -6.31
N VAL A 25 6.00 9.06 -6.88
CA VAL A 25 5.73 7.63 -7.10
C VAL A 25 6.31 6.87 -5.90
N ILE A 26 5.50 6.03 -5.28
CA ILE A 26 5.86 5.26 -4.10
C ILE A 26 5.70 3.78 -4.41
N LEU A 27 6.77 3.02 -4.32
CA LEU A 27 6.71 1.57 -4.36
C LEU A 27 6.39 1.04 -2.98
N VAL A 28 5.37 0.21 -2.88
CA VAL A 28 4.92 -0.42 -1.64
C VAL A 28 5.05 -1.92 -1.79
N VAL A 29 5.95 -2.53 -1.03
CA VAL A 29 6.00 -3.99 -0.88
C VAL A 29 5.18 -4.33 0.36
N ALA A 30 4.04 -4.96 0.15
CA ALA A 30 3.04 -5.18 1.18
C ALA A 30 2.96 -6.64 1.63
N SER A 31 2.59 -6.82 2.87
CA SER A 31 2.13 -8.08 3.45
C SER A 31 0.87 -7.83 4.28
N ASN A 32 0.19 -8.90 4.70
CA ASN A 32 -0.97 -8.75 5.56
C ASN A 32 -0.54 -8.41 6.99
N ASN A 33 -0.17 -7.15 7.21
CA ASN A 33 0.12 -6.61 8.55
C ASN A 33 -0.36 -5.16 8.68
N VAL A 34 -0.40 -4.68 9.89
CA VAL A 34 -0.93 -3.34 10.20
C VAL A 34 -0.06 -2.25 9.60
N GLU A 35 1.24 -2.44 9.55
CA GLU A 35 2.20 -1.49 8.98
C GLU A 35 1.98 -1.29 7.48
N SER A 36 1.73 -2.38 6.73
CA SER A 36 1.38 -2.32 5.30
C SER A 36 0.07 -1.57 5.07
N ILE A 37 -0.95 -1.83 5.90
CA ILE A 37 -2.24 -1.14 5.81
C ILE A 37 -2.05 0.36 6.07
N ILE A 38 -1.31 0.73 7.13
CA ILE A 38 -0.99 2.13 7.44
C ILE A 38 -0.22 2.80 6.30
N GLY A 39 0.80 2.13 5.76
CA GLY A 39 1.57 2.63 4.62
C GLY A 39 0.69 2.88 3.41
N TYR A 40 -0.09 1.88 2.98
CA TYR A 40 -1.03 1.98 1.88
C TYR A 40 -1.99 3.17 2.05
N MET A 41 -2.65 3.27 3.21
CA MET A 41 -3.59 4.35 3.50
C MET A 41 -2.91 5.73 3.51
N SER A 42 -1.65 5.80 3.95
CA SER A 42 -0.88 7.04 3.94
C SER A 42 -0.64 7.55 2.53
N PHE A 43 -0.35 6.64 1.60
CA PHE A 43 0.06 7.00 0.25
C PHE A 43 -1.13 7.30 -0.66
N ILE A 44 -2.23 6.53 -0.59
CA ILE A 44 -3.42 6.80 -1.41
C ILE A 44 -4.15 8.09 -1.01
N ARG A 45 -4.00 8.55 0.24
CA ARG A 45 -4.60 9.81 0.74
C ARG A 45 -3.77 11.05 0.45
N SER A 46 -2.59 10.93 -0.15
CA SER A 46 -1.58 12.01 -0.23
C SER A 46 -1.26 12.51 -1.64
N LYS A 47 -2.17 12.38 -2.62
CA LYS A 47 -1.97 12.77 -4.02
C LYS A 47 -0.66 12.22 -4.63
N ASN A 48 -0.30 10.98 -4.28
CA ASN A 48 0.84 10.24 -4.79
C ASN A 48 0.36 9.06 -5.62
N ILE A 49 1.24 8.48 -6.43
CA ILE A 49 0.98 7.22 -7.13
C ILE A 49 1.65 6.10 -6.35
N SER A 50 0.87 5.12 -5.92
CA SER A 50 1.38 3.92 -5.25
C SER A 50 1.48 2.77 -6.25
N VAL A 51 2.62 2.10 -6.30
CA VAL A 51 2.82 0.82 -7.00
C VAL A 51 2.81 -0.26 -5.94
N LEU A 52 1.73 -1.04 -5.87
CA LEU A 52 1.52 -2.03 -4.82
C LEU A 52 1.95 -3.41 -5.30
N LEU A 53 2.86 -4.02 -4.57
CA LEU A 53 3.41 -5.35 -4.82
C LEU A 53 3.28 -6.21 -3.56
N ASP A 54 3.11 -7.49 -3.75
CA ASP A 54 3.15 -8.46 -2.65
C ASP A 54 4.60 -8.77 -2.24
N LYS A 55 4.82 -9.05 -0.94
CA LYS A 55 6.14 -9.42 -0.40
C LYS A 55 6.71 -10.73 -0.98
N SER A 56 5.86 -11.58 -1.56
CA SER A 56 6.28 -12.84 -2.19
C SER A 56 7.01 -12.65 -3.51
N PHE A 57 6.95 -11.46 -4.11
CA PHE A 57 7.73 -11.19 -5.32
C PHE A 57 9.23 -11.25 -5.05
N LYS A 58 9.95 -11.94 -5.93
CA LYS A 58 11.41 -12.00 -5.87
C LYS A 58 12.02 -10.60 -6.01
N VAL A 59 13.08 -10.33 -5.26
CA VAL A 59 13.74 -9.02 -5.22
C VAL A 59 14.22 -8.58 -6.62
N GLU A 60 14.71 -9.53 -7.45
CA GLU A 60 15.14 -9.26 -8.82
C GLU A 60 14.01 -8.69 -9.68
N TYR A 61 12.79 -9.21 -9.48
CA TYR A 61 11.62 -8.71 -10.16
C TYR A 61 11.25 -7.31 -9.67
N VAL A 62 11.24 -7.09 -8.36
CA VAL A 62 10.97 -5.77 -7.78
C VAL A 62 12.01 -4.75 -8.24
N ASN A 63 13.28 -5.14 -8.41
CA ASN A 63 14.32 -4.29 -8.98
C ASN A 63 14.03 -3.88 -10.44
N LYS A 64 13.43 -4.76 -11.27
CA LYS A 64 12.97 -4.38 -12.61
C LYS A 64 11.87 -3.32 -12.54
N ILE A 65 10.92 -3.47 -11.61
CA ILE A 65 9.85 -2.48 -11.37
C ILE A 65 10.42 -1.14 -10.92
N ILE A 66 11.40 -1.14 -10.02
CA ILE A 66 12.09 0.08 -9.59
C ILE A 66 12.76 0.80 -10.76
N LYS A 67 13.49 0.07 -11.61
CA LYS A 67 14.12 0.64 -12.81
C LYS A 67 13.09 1.24 -13.77
N LYS A 68 11.93 0.57 -13.94
CA LYS A 68 10.85 1.00 -14.85
C LYS A 68 10.09 2.21 -14.33
N TYR A 69 9.65 2.18 -13.08
CA TYR A 69 8.78 3.22 -12.49
C TYR A 69 9.53 4.32 -11.75
N LYS A 70 10.83 4.15 -11.50
CA LYS A 70 11.70 5.14 -10.86
C LYS A 70 11.05 5.78 -9.63
N PRO A 71 10.61 4.98 -8.62
CA PRO A 71 9.87 5.49 -7.48
C PRO A 71 10.74 6.46 -6.67
N ASN A 72 10.12 7.52 -6.14
CA ASN A 72 10.78 8.49 -5.28
C ASN A 72 10.96 7.99 -3.85
N TYR A 73 10.04 7.10 -3.45
CA TYR A 73 10.07 6.44 -2.16
C TYR A 73 9.79 4.95 -2.32
N ILE A 74 10.34 4.17 -1.41
CA ILE A 74 10.04 2.75 -1.29
C ILE A 74 9.69 2.46 0.17
N PHE A 75 8.54 1.84 0.36
CA PHE A 75 8.06 1.36 1.63
C PHE A 75 8.02 -0.17 1.58
N SER A 76 8.79 -0.82 2.43
CA SER A 76 8.97 -2.28 2.39
C SER A 76 9.22 -2.86 3.77
N PRO A 77 9.02 -4.18 3.95
CA PRO A 77 9.52 -4.86 5.13
C PRO A 77 11.01 -4.59 5.37
N GLU A 78 11.40 -4.48 6.63
CA GLU A 78 12.81 -4.41 7.01
C GLU A 78 13.53 -5.69 6.52
N GLY A 79 14.72 -5.55 5.95
CA GLY A 79 15.49 -6.67 5.42
C GLY A 79 15.02 -7.25 4.08
N TYR A 80 13.90 -6.75 3.51
CA TYR A 80 13.44 -7.22 2.19
C TYR A 80 14.46 -6.92 1.07
N PHE A 81 15.19 -5.81 1.17
CA PHE A 81 16.23 -5.44 0.24
C PHE A 81 17.59 -5.29 0.92
N ASN A 82 18.64 -5.73 0.25
CA ASN A 82 20.03 -5.60 0.72
C ASN A 82 20.70 -4.29 0.23
N TRP A 83 19.94 -3.19 0.12
CA TRP A 83 20.43 -1.92 -0.46
C TRP A 83 20.54 -0.76 0.52
N GLN A 84 20.56 -1.05 1.80
CA GLN A 84 20.49 -0.04 2.88
C GLN A 84 21.51 1.10 2.75
N THR A 85 22.55 0.93 1.93
CA THR A 85 23.58 1.94 1.67
C THR A 85 23.29 2.86 0.48
N LYS A 86 22.30 2.52 -0.39
CA LYS A 86 22.04 3.28 -1.63
C LYS A 86 20.99 4.39 -1.50
N PHE A 87 20.11 4.29 -0.52
CA PHE A 87 18.97 5.19 -0.36
C PHE A 87 18.90 5.77 1.05
N GLN A 88 18.37 6.99 1.14
CA GLN A 88 18.21 7.67 2.42
C GLN A 88 17.06 7.07 3.21
N LYS A 89 17.33 6.48 4.37
CA LYS A 89 16.30 6.03 5.30
C LYS A 89 15.55 7.23 5.89
N ILE A 90 14.23 7.27 5.74
CA ILE A 90 13.36 8.35 6.22
C ILE A 90 12.60 7.93 7.49
N ILE A 91 12.10 6.70 7.49
CA ILE A 91 11.45 6.07 8.64
C ILE A 91 12.08 4.70 8.82
N SER A 92 12.48 4.39 10.04
CA SER A 92 12.86 3.06 10.47
C SER A 92 11.87 2.62 11.54
N GLY A 93 10.99 1.70 11.16
CA GLY A 93 10.08 1.02 12.08
C GLY A 93 10.66 -0.34 12.48
N LYS A 94 9.95 -1.05 13.36
CA LYS A 94 10.34 -2.41 13.76
C LYS A 94 10.26 -3.39 12.60
N ASP A 95 9.21 -3.28 11.79
CA ASP A 95 8.87 -4.27 10.77
C ASP A 95 8.91 -3.69 9.35
N TYR A 96 8.92 -2.35 9.21
CA TYR A 96 8.90 -1.64 7.93
C TYR A 96 9.79 -0.42 7.91
N ILE A 97 10.35 -0.15 6.73
CA ILE A 97 11.16 1.05 6.46
C ILE A 97 10.53 1.87 5.33
N LEU A 98 10.73 3.18 5.40
CA LEU A 98 10.50 4.10 4.29
C LEU A 98 11.84 4.70 3.88
N VAL A 99 12.25 4.49 2.63
CA VAL A 99 13.47 5.08 2.08
C VAL A 99 13.13 6.06 0.98
N ARG A 100 13.96 7.12 0.85
CA ARG A 100 13.95 8.02 -0.30
C ARG A 100 15.01 7.57 -1.29
N THR A 101 14.63 7.49 -2.55
CA THR A 101 15.53 7.17 -3.66
C THR A 101 16.18 8.42 -4.23
N HIS A 102 17.12 8.25 -5.16
CA HIS A 102 17.75 9.33 -5.91
C HIS A 102 16.96 9.75 -7.15
N TYR A 103 15.85 9.08 -7.49
CA TYR A 103 15.08 9.40 -8.69
C TYR A 103 14.38 10.75 -8.57
N LYS A 104 14.44 11.55 -9.64
CA LYS A 104 13.76 12.85 -9.71
C LYS A 104 12.24 12.65 -9.72
N ARG A 105 11.52 13.54 -9.04
CA ARG A 105 10.05 13.54 -9.05
C ARG A 105 9.54 13.93 -10.42
N TYR A 106 8.42 13.35 -10.80
CA TYR A 106 7.71 13.78 -11.99
C TYR A 106 7.13 15.19 -11.78
N LYS A 107 7.31 16.10 -12.75
CA LYS A 107 6.78 17.48 -12.66
C LYS A 107 5.24 17.49 -12.65
N ASN A 108 4.62 16.62 -13.43
CA ASN A 108 3.16 16.52 -13.55
C ASN A 108 2.73 15.07 -13.41
N ILE A 109 2.37 14.67 -12.19
CA ILE A 109 1.58 13.45 -11.98
C ILE A 109 0.13 13.86 -12.20
N ASN A 110 -0.45 13.37 -13.30
CA ASN A 110 -1.88 13.53 -13.54
C ASN A 110 -2.62 12.78 -12.42
N GLY A 111 -3.15 13.53 -11.43
CA GLY A 111 -3.67 12.99 -10.17
C GLY A 111 -4.91 12.09 -10.28
N LYS A 112 -5.24 11.62 -11.49
CA LYS A 112 -6.33 10.68 -11.74
C LYS A 112 -5.98 9.24 -11.34
N ASN A 113 -4.71 8.84 -11.37
CA ASN A 113 -4.26 7.48 -11.07
C ASN A 113 -3.53 7.45 -9.73
N LEU A 114 -4.12 6.84 -8.72
CA LEU A 114 -3.53 6.76 -7.37
C LEU A 114 -2.84 5.45 -7.09
N LEU A 115 -3.26 4.37 -7.76
CA LEU A 115 -2.79 3.03 -7.49
C LEU A 115 -2.50 2.27 -8.78
N LEU A 116 -1.32 1.66 -8.83
CA LEU A 116 -0.95 0.64 -9.78
C LEU A 116 -0.98 -0.71 -9.06
N LEU A 117 -1.93 -1.56 -9.43
CA LEU A 117 -2.12 -2.87 -8.83
C LEU A 117 -1.66 -3.94 -9.82
N SER A 118 -0.80 -4.85 -9.39
CA SER A 118 -0.35 -5.95 -10.24
C SER A 118 -1.48 -6.93 -10.51
N THR A 119 -1.58 -7.40 -11.76
CA THR A 119 -2.45 -8.53 -12.08
C THR A 119 -1.77 -9.84 -11.68
N SER A 120 -2.57 -10.86 -11.36
CA SER A 120 -2.12 -12.20 -10.96
C SER A 120 -1.43 -13.00 -12.07
N GLY A 121 -1.01 -12.37 -13.15
CA GLY A 121 -0.37 -13.03 -14.28
C GLY A 121 0.93 -13.73 -13.89
N THR A 122 1.01 -15.01 -14.12
CA THR A 122 2.18 -15.89 -13.96
C THR A 122 3.35 -15.55 -14.90
N THR A 123 3.21 -14.50 -15.72
CA THR A 123 4.18 -14.10 -16.73
C THR A 123 5.31 -13.28 -16.10
N GLN A 124 6.52 -13.46 -16.66
CA GLN A 124 7.73 -12.74 -16.24
C GLN A 124 7.63 -11.19 -16.29
N ASN A 125 6.53 -10.65 -16.85
CA ASN A 125 6.21 -9.22 -16.95
C ASN A 125 4.78 -8.95 -16.47
N PRO A 126 4.52 -8.80 -15.17
CA PRO A 126 3.18 -8.49 -14.70
C PRO A 126 2.70 -7.16 -15.26
N LYS A 127 1.48 -7.19 -15.74
CA LYS A 127 0.73 -6.01 -16.14
C LYS A 127 0.22 -5.30 -14.88
N PHE A 128 0.13 -3.98 -14.95
CA PHE A 128 -0.44 -3.16 -13.88
C PHE A 128 -1.75 -2.54 -14.35
N VAL A 129 -2.78 -2.70 -13.54
CA VAL A 129 -4.03 -1.97 -13.68
C VAL A 129 -3.88 -0.63 -12.95
N ARG A 130 -4.31 0.44 -13.61
CA ARG A 130 -4.33 1.79 -13.03
C ARG A 130 -5.71 2.05 -12.43
N LEU A 131 -5.73 2.34 -11.15
CA LEU A 131 -6.94 2.64 -10.41
C LEU A 131 -6.92 4.10 -9.95
N SER A 132 -8.02 4.80 -10.22
CA SER A 132 -8.24 6.15 -9.73
C SER A 132 -8.86 6.12 -8.32
N ASN A 133 -8.89 7.28 -7.66
CA ASN A 133 -9.64 7.42 -6.41
C ASN A 133 -11.12 7.09 -6.60
N LEU A 134 -11.70 7.49 -7.72
CA LEU A 134 -13.09 7.18 -8.05
C LEU A 134 -13.32 5.67 -8.14
N ASN A 135 -12.44 4.92 -8.83
CA ASN A 135 -12.55 3.47 -8.91
C ASN A 135 -12.52 2.82 -7.52
N LEU A 136 -11.55 3.23 -6.67
CA LEU A 136 -11.42 2.69 -5.32
C LEU A 136 -12.64 3.02 -4.45
N THR A 137 -13.11 4.27 -4.46
CA THR A 137 -14.23 4.70 -3.61
C THR A 137 -15.56 4.13 -4.06
N THR A 138 -15.83 4.09 -5.37
CA THR A 138 -17.08 3.50 -5.90
C THR A 138 -17.13 2.01 -5.59
N ASN A 139 -16.05 1.28 -5.90
CA ASN A 139 -15.99 -0.16 -5.58
C ASN A 139 -16.17 -0.42 -4.07
N THR A 140 -15.51 0.37 -3.22
CA THR A 140 -15.63 0.27 -1.77
C THR A 140 -17.07 0.45 -1.32
N LYS A 141 -17.75 1.50 -1.79
CA LYS A 141 -19.15 1.79 -1.43
C LYS A 141 -20.10 0.70 -1.92
N SER A 142 -19.95 0.24 -3.16
CA SER A 142 -20.80 -0.82 -3.71
C SER A 142 -20.68 -2.13 -2.91
N ILE A 143 -19.44 -2.48 -2.46
CA ILE A 143 -19.24 -3.67 -1.63
C ILE A 143 -19.90 -3.50 -0.26
N ILE A 144 -19.77 -2.33 0.37
CA ILE A 144 -20.38 -2.03 1.67
C ILE A 144 -21.89 -2.15 1.57
N GLU A 145 -22.49 -1.56 0.54
CA GLU A 145 -23.93 -1.60 0.31
C GLU A 145 -24.43 -3.03 0.03
N TYR A 146 -23.78 -3.74 -0.91
CA TYR A 146 -24.18 -5.08 -1.29
C TYR A 146 -24.08 -6.10 -0.14
N LEU A 147 -23.02 -6.01 0.67
CA LEU A 147 -22.77 -6.92 1.80
C LEU A 147 -23.30 -6.40 3.14
N ASN A 148 -23.95 -5.22 3.17
CA ASN A 148 -24.44 -4.57 4.38
C ASN A 148 -23.35 -4.44 5.47
N ILE A 149 -22.14 -4.03 5.06
CA ILE A 149 -21.01 -3.93 5.99
C ILE A 149 -21.18 -2.71 6.89
N ASP A 150 -21.13 -2.92 8.21
CA ASP A 150 -21.21 -1.87 9.22
C ASP A 150 -20.06 -1.92 10.24
N SER A 151 -20.06 -0.99 11.20
CA SER A 151 -19.01 -0.88 12.21
C SER A 151 -18.99 -2.02 13.26
N LYS A 152 -20.06 -2.83 13.33
CA LYS A 152 -20.16 -3.95 14.29
C LYS A 152 -19.52 -5.22 13.76
N GLN A 153 -19.31 -5.29 12.45
CA GLN A 153 -18.75 -6.49 11.81
C GLN A 153 -17.27 -6.65 12.11
N ILE A 154 -16.83 -7.91 12.02
CA ILE A 154 -15.43 -8.32 12.20
C ILE A 154 -15.05 -9.11 10.96
N THR A 155 -13.97 -8.70 10.30
CA THR A 155 -13.40 -9.43 9.16
C THR A 155 -12.00 -9.93 9.48
N ILE A 156 -11.51 -10.88 8.67
CA ILE A 156 -10.14 -11.37 8.73
C ILE A 156 -9.47 -11.24 7.36
N THR A 157 -8.20 -10.81 7.33
CA THR A 157 -7.42 -10.76 6.08
C THR A 157 -6.79 -12.12 5.80
N THR A 158 -7.41 -12.92 4.94
CA THR A 158 -6.87 -14.22 4.49
C THR A 158 -6.20 -14.12 3.12
N MET A 159 -6.61 -13.15 2.30
CA MET A 159 -6.03 -12.90 0.98
C MET A 159 -4.99 -11.77 1.05
N PRO A 160 -3.89 -11.87 0.28
CA PRO A 160 -2.88 -10.82 0.28
C PRO A 160 -3.45 -9.46 -0.13
N MET A 161 -3.14 -8.42 0.65
CA MET A 161 -3.64 -7.06 0.41
C MET A 161 -3.14 -6.43 -0.89
N ALA A 162 -2.11 -6.98 -1.50
CA ALA A 162 -1.58 -6.52 -2.79
C ALA A 162 -2.41 -6.98 -3.99
N TYR A 163 -3.45 -7.78 -3.79
CA TYR A 163 -4.39 -8.21 -4.82
C TYR A 163 -5.77 -7.56 -4.63
N SER A 164 -6.52 -7.46 -5.73
CA SER A 164 -7.80 -6.74 -5.76
C SER A 164 -8.78 -7.20 -4.68
N TYR A 165 -8.91 -8.51 -4.45
CA TYR A 165 -9.84 -9.06 -3.47
C TYR A 165 -9.40 -8.70 -2.03
N GLY A 166 -8.15 -8.98 -1.65
CA GLY A 166 -7.64 -8.64 -0.31
C GLY A 166 -7.70 -7.14 -0.03
N LEU A 167 -7.40 -6.31 -1.06
CA LEU A 167 -7.47 -4.87 -0.95
C LEU A 167 -8.90 -4.37 -0.77
N SER A 168 -9.88 -4.98 -1.43
CA SER A 168 -11.29 -4.61 -1.31
C SER A 168 -11.85 -4.92 0.09
N ILE A 169 -11.44 -6.04 0.71
CA ILE A 169 -11.78 -6.34 2.11
C ILE A 169 -11.26 -5.23 3.04
N ILE A 170 -9.99 -4.84 2.90
CA ILE A 170 -9.39 -3.80 3.73
C ILE A 170 -10.12 -2.47 3.53
N ASN A 171 -10.33 -2.05 2.28
CA ASN A 171 -10.96 -0.77 1.98
C ASN A 171 -12.40 -0.69 2.50
N SER A 172 -13.22 -1.72 2.26
CA SER A 172 -14.63 -1.72 2.68
C SER A 172 -14.77 -1.70 4.20
N HIS A 173 -14.03 -2.54 4.92
CA HIS A 173 -14.15 -2.61 6.37
C HIS A 173 -13.52 -1.41 7.09
N LEU A 174 -12.39 -0.86 6.58
CA LEU A 174 -11.87 0.41 7.11
C LEU A 174 -12.83 1.58 6.88
N HIS A 175 -13.50 1.62 5.72
CA HIS A 175 -14.47 2.68 5.41
C HIS A 175 -15.71 2.58 6.28
N ALA A 176 -16.21 1.38 6.55
CA ALA A 176 -17.35 1.12 7.42
C ALA A 176 -17.04 1.26 8.92
N GLY A 177 -15.77 1.40 9.30
CA GLY A 177 -15.37 1.44 10.72
C GLY A 177 -15.39 0.08 11.42
N SER A 178 -15.40 -1.00 10.67
CA SER A 178 -15.44 -2.38 11.17
C SER A 178 -14.12 -2.79 11.83
N LYS A 179 -14.13 -3.87 12.60
CA LYS A 179 -12.91 -4.49 13.12
C LYS A 179 -12.26 -5.38 12.07
N ILE A 180 -10.94 -5.24 11.89
CA ILE A 180 -10.16 -6.10 10.99
C ILE A 180 -9.17 -6.91 11.82
N ILE A 181 -9.25 -8.23 11.72
CA ILE A 181 -8.24 -9.16 12.23
C ILE A 181 -7.21 -9.35 11.13
N VAL A 182 -6.00 -8.90 11.38
CA VAL A 182 -4.92 -8.99 10.39
C VAL A 182 -4.15 -10.29 10.62
N ASN A 183 -4.21 -11.19 9.63
CA ASN A 183 -3.50 -12.47 9.66
C ASN A 183 -2.19 -12.36 8.86
N ASN A 184 -1.07 -12.54 9.55
CA ASN A 184 0.28 -12.45 8.95
C ASN A 184 0.72 -13.75 8.24
N ASN A 185 -0.07 -14.83 8.34
CA ASN A 185 0.30 -16.17 7.87
C ASN A 185 -0.13 -16.44 6.41
N SER A 186 -0.38 -15.42 5.62
CA SER A 186 -0.70 -15.53 4.20
C SER A 186 0.43 -15.02 3.33
#